data_74b581901a4ee7bf27878ea5ab53bfc9
#
_entry.id   74b581901a4ee7bf27878ea5ab53bfc9
#
_cell.length_a   1.000
_cell.length_b   1.000
_cell.length_c   1.000
_cell.angle_alpha   90.00
_cell.angle_beta   90.00
_cell.angle_gamma   90.00
#
_symmetry.space_group_name_H-M   'P 1'
#
loop_
_entity.id
_entity.type
_entity.pdbx_description
1 polymer ?
#
loop_
_entity_poly.entity_id
_entity_poly.type
_entity_poly.pdbx_seq_one_letter_code
_entity_poly.pdbx_strand_id
1 'polypeptide(L)'
;MAVNPRVVFVSDGEEITHRQLEALLALHEKGSMKKASALIGISTPVLYKYIREVEAKTGLALVRSTSRGSTLTPDGKELIGRFKAYELRLRDGGILRVAGTLVSERCVLTAASAISEKGVRCRVTISTDEENLGLADRQSVDCVVLDDAMYAMERAPESEGIEIGSDVLMHRDAGPGYARLAFGAQRLGFRYLEQKGVAHSVVREIWEPALLDQTDLSYFVNRSLVRRGVVCATGAKEQKWSVHSVIGLPCSEHPDLRAFMAEARRAGLYPKG
;
A
#
# COMPACT_ATOMS: atom_id res chain seq x y z
N MET A 1 25.05 -23.75 -13.70
CA MET A 1 25.07 -23.81 -12.21
C MET A 1 23.79 -23.14 -11.72
N ALA A 2 22.90 -23.87 -11.05
CA ALA A 2 21.68 -23.28 -10.50
C ALA A 2 22.02 -22.61 -9.17
N VAL A 3 21.96 -21.28 -9.10
CA VAL A 3 22.12 -20.51 -7.86
C VAL A 3 20.74 -20.16 -7.35
N ASN A 4 20.41 -20.60 -6.14
CA ASN A 4 19.15 -20.27 -5.49
C ASN A 4 19.41 -19.19 -4.43
N PRO A 5 19.05 -17.93 -4.66
CA PRO A 5 19.15 -16.88 -3.66
C PRO A 5 18.23 -17.16 -2.48
N ARG A 6 18.60 -16.68 -1.30
CA ARG A 6 17.81 -16.80 -0.08
C ARG A 6 17.74 -15.48 0.65
N VAL A 7 16.61 -15.23 1.32
CA VAL A 7 16.45 -14.06 2.19
C VAL A 7 17.19 -14.30 3.50
N VAL A 8 17.98 -13.32 3.92
CA VAL A 8 18.54 -13.20 5.26
C VAL A 8 18.27 -11.78 5.76
N PHE A 9 18.12 -11.60 7.06
CA PHE A 9 18.02 -10.28 7.65
C PHE A 9 19.24 -9.99 8.51
N VAL A 10 19.57 -8.72 8.68
CA VAL A 10 20.64 -8.28 9.58
C VAL A 10 20.04 -7.37 10.63
N SER A 11 20.27 -7.67 11.90
CA SER A 11 19.88 -6.87 13.05
C SER A 11 21.12 -6.58 13.88
N ASP A 12 21.46 -5.31 14.08
CA ASP A 12 22.65 -4.86 14.84
C ASP A 12 23.97 -5.55 14.41
N GLY A 13 24.09 -5.81 13.10
CA GLY A 13 25.26 -6.48 12.52
C GLY A 13 25.23 -8.02 12.59
N GLU A 14 24.23 -8.61 13.24
CA GLU A 14 24.06 -10.06 13.31
C GLU A 14 23.08 -10.58 12.26
N GLU A 15 23.47 -11.63 11.54
CA GLU A 15 22.65 -12.25 10.52
C GLU A 15 21.56 -13.15 11.12
N ILE A 16 20.31 -12.91 10.74
CA ILE A 16 19.18 -13.80 10.95
C ILE A 16 19.05 -14.66 9.68
N THR A 17 19.40 -15.91 9.81
CA THR A 17 19.49 -16.82 8.65
C THR A 17 18.11 -17.17 8.10
N HIS A 18 18.08 -17.51 6.81
CA HIS A 18 16.87 -18.01 6.15
C HIS A 18 16.19 -19.14 6.95
N ARG A 19 16.97 -20.06 7.51
CA ARG A 19 16.44 -21.20 8.28
C ARG A 19 15.76 -20.78 9.59
N GLN A 20 16.28 -19.74 10.23
CA GLN A 20 15.65 -19.16 11.43
C GLN A 20 14.34 -18.46 11.10
N LEU A 21 14.27 -17.77 9.94
CA LEU A 21 13.03 -17.15 9.45
C LEU A 21 11.99 -18.20 9.06
N GLU A 22 12.39 -19.28 8.39
CA GLU A 22 11.51 -20.43 8.10
C GLU A 22 10.93 -21.05 9.39
N ALA A 23 11.70 -21.11 10.47
CA ALA A 23 11.23 -21.65 11.76
C ALA A 23 10.09 -20.79 12.34
N LEU A 24 10.23 -19.46 12.31
CA LEU A 24 9.17 -18.55 12.75
C LEU A 24 7.94 -18.64 11.85
N LEU A 25 8.13 -18.72 10.52
CA LEU A 25 7.06 -18.88 9.56
C LEU A 25 6.27 -20.16 9.79
N ALA A 26 6.95 -21.29 9.97
CA ALA A 26 6.33 -22.57 10.27
C ALA A 26 5.51 -22.53 11.56
N LEU A 27 6.02 -21.84 12.59
CA LEU A 27 5.28 -21.64 13.85
C LEU A 27 4.01 -20.80 13.63
N HIS A 28 4.11 -19.73 12.85
CA HIS A 28 2.96 -18.92 12.48
C HIS A 28 1.86 -19.72 11.79
N GLU A 29 2.22 -20.60 10.86
CA GLU A 29 1.28 -21.41 10.08
C GLU A 29 0.64 -22.54 10.88
N LYS A 30 1.40 -23.14 11.80
CA LYS A 30 0.95 -24.35 12.52
C LYS A 30 0.46 -24.08 13.93
N GLY A 31 0.77 -22.93 14.53
CA GLY A 31 0.37 -22.58 15.89
C GLY A 31 0.89 -23.51 16.99
N SER A 32 1.84 -24.39 16.67
CA SER A 32 2.37 -25.41 17.58
C SER A 32 3.82 -25.71 17.25
N MET A 33 4.69 -25.69 18.26
CA MET A 33 6.12 -26.01 18.12
C MET A 33 6.33 -27.40 17.53
N LYS A 34 5.59 -28.41 17.98
CA LYS A 34 5.70 -29.78 17.47
C LYS A 34 5.29 -29.91 16.00
N LYS A 35 4.18 -29.26 15.61
CA LYS A 35 3.71 -29.29 14.21
C LYS A 35 4.63 -28.46 13.29
N ALA A 36 5.14 -27.33 13.78
CA ALA A 36 6.07 -26.47 13.05
C ALA A 36 7.42 -27.16 12.81
N SER A 37 8.00 -27.79 13.83
CA SER A 37 9.26 -28.52 13.68
C SER A 37 9.15 -29.69 12.70
N ALA A 38 8.04 -30.42 12.74
CA ALA A 38 7.77 -31.48 11.77
C ALA A 38 7.62 -30.96 10.34
N LEU A 39 6.99 -29.78 10.14
CA LEU A 39 6.83 -29.15 8.83
C LEU A 39 8.17 -28.88 8.15
N ILE A 40 9.16 -28.38 8.89
CA ILE A 40 10.46 -27.99 8.32
C ILE A 40 11.56 -29.04 8.53
N GLY A 41 11.18 -30.22 9.04
CA GLY A 41 12.07 -31.37 9.16
C GLY A 41 13.18 -31.20 10.19
N ILE A 42 12.90 -30.57 11.36
CA ILE A 42 13.84 -30.41 12.48
C ILE A 42 13.20 -30.89 13.79
N SER A 43 14.03 -31.06 14.82
CA SER A 43 13.51 -31.37 16.16
C SER A 43 12.90 -30.13 16.85
N THR A 44 11.94 -30.35 17.76
CA THR A 44 11.32 -29.25 18.52
C THR A 44 12.34 -28.42 19.33
N PRO A 45 13.36 -29.03 19.99
CA PRO A 45 14.41 -28.25 20.63
C PRO A 45 15.20 -27.34 19.68
N VAL A 46 15.49 -27.79 18.46
CA VAL A 46 16.18 -26.99 17.43
C VAL A 46 15.29 -25.83 16.98
N LEU A 47 14.00 -26.06 16.76
CA LEU A 47 13.05 -24.99 16.44
C LEU A 47 13.04 -23.93 17.55
N TYR A 48 12.94 -24.36 18.80
CA TYR A 48 12.97 -23.45 19.95
C TYR A 48 14.26 -22.66 20.03
N LYS A 49 15.42 -23.31 19.80
CA LYS A 49 16.73 -22.64 19.74
C LYS A 49 16.75 -21.56 18.65
N TYR A 50 16.29 -21.85 17.44
CA TYR A 50 16.23 -20.86 16.34
C TYR A 50 15.40 -19.64 16.70
N ILE A 51 14.24 -19.85 17.30
CA ILE A 51 13.36 -18.73 17.72
C ILE A 51 14.07 -17.87 18.77
N ARG A 52 14.69 -18.49 19.78
CA ARG A 52 15.42 -17.77 20.83
C ARG A 52 16.63 -17.00 20.31
N GLU A 53 17.32 -17.54 19.33
CA GLU A 53 18.42 -16.84 18.68
C GLU A 53 17.93 -15.59 17.92
N VAL A 54 16.79 -15.67 17.23
CA VAL A 54 16.21 -14.49 16.56
C VAL A 54 15.76 -13.45 17.57
N GLU A 55 15.07 -13.87 18.66
CA GLU A 55 14.68 -12.96 19.75
C GLU A 55 15.89 -12.27 20.39
N ALA A 56 16.98 -13.01 20.61
CA ALA A 56 18.21 -12.44 21.15
C ALA A 56 18.87 -11.42 20.22
N LYS A 57 18.91 -11.70 18.91
CA LYS A 57 19.49 -10.82 17.89
C LYS A 57 18.66 -9.56 17.65
N THR A 58 17.35 -9.65 17.75
CA THR A 58 16.45 -8.52 17.52
C THR A 58 16.13 -7.72 18.78
N GLY A 59 16.37 -8.28 19.96
CA GLY A 59 15.92 -7.71 21.23
C GLY A 59 14.40 -7.74 21.43
N LEU A 60 13.66 -8.42 20.52
CA LEU A 60 12.20 -8.43 20.51
C LEU A 60 11.67 -9.79 20.99
N ALA A 61 10.54 -9.77 21.70
CA ALA A 61 9.77 -10.98 21.98
C ALA A 61 8.91 -11.31 20.77
N LEU A 62 9.24 -12.34 19.99
CA LEU A 62 8.56 -12.67 18.74
C LEU A 62 7.47 -13.74 18.91
N VAL A 63 7.55 -14.52 20.00
CA VAL A 63 6.62 -15.63 20.28
C VAL A 63 6.07 -15.52 21.69
N ARG A 64 4.78 -15.77 21.83
CA ARG A 64 4.12 -15.96 23.13
C ARG A 64 3.47 -17.34 23.20
N SER A 65 3.63 -18.00 24.35
CA SER A 65 2.94 -19.25 24.66
C SER A 65 1.55 -18.96 25.21
N THR A 66 0.58 -19.78 24.81
CA THR A 66 -0.80 -19.73 25.30
C THR A 66 -1.24 -21.13 25.69
N SER A 67 -2.34 -21.26 26.43
CA SER A 67 -2.95 -22.57 26.76
C SER A 67 -3.35 -23.40 25.54
N ARG A 68 -3.48 -22.73 24.36
CA ARG A 68 -3.85 -23.35 23.07
C ARG A 68 -2.67 -23.60 22.13
N GLY A 69 -1.45 -23.25 22.55
CA GLY A 69 -0.23 -23.39 21.73
C GLY A 69 0.65 -22.15 21.75
N SER A 70 1.46 -21.98 20.72
CA SER A 70 2.38 -20.83 20.56
C SER A 70 1.95 -19.96 19.38
N THR A 71 1.90 -18.65 19.59
CA THR A 71 1.52 -17.67 18.58
C THR A 71 2.58 -16.58 18.46
N LEU A 72 2.69 -15.95 17.27
CA LEU A 72 3.55 -14.79 17.11
C LEU A 72 2.95 -13.56 17.80
N THR A 73 3.84 -12.72 18.32
CA THR A 73 3.54 -11.34 18.74
C THR A 73 3.28 -10.45 17.52
N PRO A 74 2.84 -9.19 17.70
CA PRO A 74 2.79 -8.23 16.60
C PRO A 74 4.13 -8.10 15.87
N ASP A 75 5.25 -7.95 16.60
CA ASP A 75 6.61 -7.85 16.04
C ASP A 75 7.00 -9.12 15.26
N GLY A 76 6.67 -10.29 15.80
CA GLY A 76 6.88 -11.56 15.10
C GLY A 76 6.08 -11.68 13.82
N LYS A 77 4.85 -11.16 13.78
CA LYS A 77 4.03 -11.14 12.57
C LYS A 77 4.59 -10.17 11.54
N GLU A 78 5.08 -9.01 11.96
CA GLU A 78 5.72 -8.04 11.10
C GLU A 78 6.99 -8.63 10.46
N LEU A 79 7.88 -9.21 11.27
CA LEU A 79 9.11 -9.85 10.77
C LEU A 79 8.82 -10.92 9.71
N ILE A 80 7.82 -11.78 9.95
CA ILE A 80 7.42 -12.82 8.99
C ILE A 80 6.71 -12.23 7.77
N GLY A 81 5.96 -11.14 7.92
CA GLY A 81 5.38 -10.39 6.81
C GLY A 81 6.46 -9.90 5.84
N ARG A 82 7.52 -9.28 6.38
CA ARG A 82 8.70 -8.85 5.61
C ARG A 82 9.40 -10.03 4.93
N PHE A 83 9.62 -11.12 5.66
CA PHE A 83 10.25 -12.32 5.09
C PHE A 83 9.48 -12.87 3.89
N LYS A 84 8.14 -13.02 4.01
CA LYS A 84 7.28 -13.46 2.89
C LYS A 84 7.35 -12.51 1.69
N ALA A 85 7.39 -11.21 1.93
CA ALA A 85 7.47 -10.21 0.87
C ALA A 85 8.80 -10.35 0.08
N TYR A 86 9.92 -10.51 0.76
CA TYR A 86 11.22 -10.71 0.10
C TYR A 86 11.33 -12.06 -0.59
N GLU A 87 10.80 -13.13 0.00
CA GLU A 87 10.72 -14.45 -0.66
C GLU A 87 9.93 -14.37 -1.98
N LEU A 88 8.80 -13.66 -1.97
CA LEU A 88 8.00 -13.43 -3.16
C LEU A 88 8.79 -12.64 -4.22
N ARG A 89 9.53 -11.61 -3.81
CA ARG A 89 10.39 -10.82 -4.72
C ARG A 89 11.47 -11.69 -5.38
N LEU A 90 12.12 -12.55 -4.62
CA LEU A 90 13.12 -13.48 -5.15
C LEU A 90 12.53 -14.47 -6.15
N ARG A 91 11.34 -15.02 -5.88
CA ARG A 91 10.65 -15.96 -6.78
C ARG A 91 10.19 -15.29 -8.06
N ASP A 92 9.68 -14.07 -7.97
CA ASP A 92 9.11 -13.35 -9.11
C ASP A 92 10.17 -12.71 -10.03
N GLY A 93 11.46 -12.83 -9.71
CA GLY A 93 12.56 -12.48 -10.61
C GLY A 93 12.52 -11.03 -11.13
N GLY A 94 12.43 -10.05 -10.24
CA GLY A 94 12.52 -8.63 -10.62
C GLY A 94 11.24 -8.04 -11.24
N ILE A 95 10.06 -8.51 -10.84
CA ILE A 95 8.80 -7.84 -11.19
C ILE A 95 8.70 -6.54 -10.38
N LEU A 96 8.48 -5.41 -11.06
CA LEU A 96 8.13 -4.14 -10.43
C LEU A 96 6.66 -4.19 -9.97
N ARG A 97 6.43 -4.03 -8.67
CA ARG A 97 5.09 -4.05 -8.06
C ARG A 97 4.68 -2.63 -7.70
N VAL A 98 3.60 -2.18 -8.27
CA VAL A 98 3.08 -0.83 -8.07
C VAL A 98 1.65 -0.90 -7.59
N ALA A 99 1.30 -0.07 -6.60
CA ALA A 99 -0.06 0.12 -6.18
C ALA A 99 -0.49 1.57 -6.46
N GLY A 100 -1.72 1.74 -6.89
CA GLY A 100 -2.35 3.03 -7.12
C GLY A 100 -3.83 2.96 -6.77
N THR A 101 -4.52 4.06 -6.97
CA THR A 101 -5.95 4.19 -6.70
C THR A 101 -6.72 4.36 -8.02
N LEU A 102 -8.03 4.40 -7.94
CA LEU A 102 -8.87 4.68 -9.10
C LEU A 102 -8.57 6.06 -9.71
N VAL A 103 -8.18 7.05 -8.91
CA VAL A 103 -7.78 8.39 -9.39
C VAL A 103 -6.50 8.32 -10.21
N SER A 104 -5.49 7.62 -9.69
CA SER A 104 -4.17 7.47 -10.32
C SER A 104 -4.09 6.32 -11.32
N GLU A 105 -5.14 5.50 -11.47
CA GLU A 105 -5.17 4.31 -12.32
C GLU A 105 -4.60 4.55 -13.72
N ARG A 106 -5.06 5.61 -14.39
CA ARG A 106 -4.63 5.91 -15.75
C ARG A 106 -3.11 6.11 -15.85
N CYS A 107 -2.53 6.93 -14.99
CA CYS A 107 -1.09 7.20 -15.05
C CYS A 107 -0.29 5.95 -14.67
N VAL A 108 -0.75 5.16 -13.70
CA VAL A 108 -0.10 3.91 -13.28
C VAL A 108 -0.14 2.87 -14.39
N LEU A 109 -1.29 2.63 -15.02
CA LEU A 109 -1.43 1.64 -16.10
C LEU A 109 -0.67 2.06 -17.36
N THR A 110 -0.70 3.35 -17.71
CA THR A 110 0.08 3.88 -18.84
C THR A 110 1.58 3.73 -18.61
N ALA A 111 2.06 4.04 -17.41
CA ALA A 111 3.46 3.86 -17.06
C ALA A 111 3.87 2.39 -17.08
N ALA A 112 3.05 1.51 -16.50
CA ALA A 112 3.31 0.06 -16.52
C ALA A 112 3.40 -0.49 -17.94
N SER A 113 2.52 -0.04 -18.84
CA SER A 113 2.58 -0.41 -20.25
C SER A 113 3.87 0.10 -20.92
N ALA A 114 4.23 1.38 -20.72
CA ALA A 114 5.43 1.97 -21.32
C ALA A 114 6.73 1.31 -20.88
N ILE A 115 6.84 0.89 -19.62
CA ILE A 115 8.04 0.16 -19.16
C ILE A 115 8.02 -1.32 -19.56
N SER A 116 6.83 -1.92 -19.74
CA SER A 116 6.70 -3.28 -20.24
C SER A 116 7.21 -3.41 -21.67
N GLU A 117 7.04 -2.39 -22.51
CA GLU A 117 7.64 -2.31 -23.84
C GLU A 117 9.19 -2.33 -23.81
N LYS A 118 9.77 -1.91 -22.69
CA LYS A 118 11.22 -1.95 -22.43
C LYS A 118 11.68 -3.27 -21.80
N GLY A 119 10.79 -4.27 -21.70
CA GLY A 119 11.09 -5.59 -21.14
C GLY A 119 10.94 -5.71 -19.63
N VAL A 120 10.47 -4.68 -18.93
CA VAL A 120 10.24 -4.71 -17.48
C VAL A 120 8.88 -5.33 -17.18
N ARG A 121 8.86 -6.37 -16.38
CA ARG A 121 7.59 -6.97 -15.93
C ARG A 121 7.00 -6.17 -14.79
N CYS A 122 5.71 -5.84 -14.88
CA CYS A 122 4.98 -5.10 -13.87
C CYS A 122 3.83 -5.91 -13.27
N ARG A 123 3.57 -5.68 -11.99
CA ARG A 123 2.32 -6.08 -11.33
C ARG A 123 1.68 -4.82 -10.75
N VAL A 124 0.45 -4.54 -11.16
CA VAL A 124 -0.30 -3.36 -10.72
C VAL A 124 -1.44 -3.82 -9.80
N THR A 125 -1.60 -3.11 -8.69
CA THR A 125 -2.74 -3.22 -7.78
C THR A 125 -3.47 -1.88 -7.75
N ILE A 126 -4.80 -1.89 -7.87
CA ILE A 126 -5.63 -0.71 -7.71
C ILE A 126 -6.49 -0.91 -6.47
N SER A 127 -6.33 -0.04 -5.47
CA SER A 127 -7.04 -0.08 -4.20
C SER A 127 -7.16 1.32 -3.59
N THR A 128 -7.57 1.44 -2.33
CA THR A 128 -7.58 2.72 -1.61
C THR A 128 -6.18 3.11 -1.15
N ASP A 129 -5.98 4.39 -0.80
CA ASP A 129 -4.71 4.87 -0.25
C ASP A 129 -4.30 4.09 1.02
N GLU A 130 -5.26 3.79 1.90
CA GLU A 130 -5.01 3.06 3.15
C GLU A 130 -4.55 1.63 2.90
N GLU A 131 -5.20 0.91 1.99
CA GLU A 131 -4.81 -0.45 1.60
C GLU A 131 -3.44 -0.46 0.92
N ASN A 132 -3.18 0.50 0.04
CA ASN A 132 -1.91 0.63 -0.66
C ASN A 132 -0.75 0.92 0.31
N LEU A 133 -0.97 1.77 1.31
CA LEU A 133 0.00 1.99 2.40
C LEU A 133 0.21 0.72 3.22
N GLY A 134 -0.85 -0.04 3.51
CA GLY A 134 -0.71 -1.35 4.13
C GLY A 134 0.12 -2.34 3.30
N LEU A 135 0.09 -2.26 1.96
CA LEU A 135 0.98 -3.04 1.10
C LEU A 135 2.43 -2.55 1.18
N ALA A 136 2.64 -1.23 1.28
CA ALA A 136 3.96 -0.63 1.48
C ALA A 136 4.57 -1.04 2.83
N ASP A 137 3.82 -0.94 3.92
CA ASP A 137 4.24 -1.35 5.28
C ASP A 137 4.68 -2.83 5.31
N ARG A 138 3.99 -3.68 4.56
CA ARG A 138 4.35 -5.10 4.40
C ARG A 138 5.45 -5.35 3.36
N GLN A 139 6.01 -4.29 2.77
CA GLN A 139 7.02 -4.37 1.70
C GLN A 139 6.57 -5.24 0.51
N SER A 140 5.27 -5.29 0.25
CA SER A 140 4.66 -6.10 -0.81
C SER A 140 4.64 -5.38 -2.16
N VAL A 141 4.94 -4.08 -2.17
CA VAL A 141 5.02 -3.23 -3.37
C VAL A 141 6.32 -2.43 -3.38
N ASP A 142 6.74 -2.00 -4.54
CA ASP A 142 7.94 -1.21 -4.77
C ASP A 142 7.63 0.29 -4.80
N CYS A 143 6.36 0.62 -5.08
CA CYS A 143 5.85 1.97 -5.10
C CYS A 143 4.36 1.99 -4.80
N VAL A 144 3.91 3.04 -4.12
CA VAL A 144 2.49 3.40 -4.03
C VAL A 144 2.28 4.78 -4.66
N VAL A 145 1.16 4.97 -5.35
CA VAL A 145 0.72 6.27 -5.85
C VAL A 145 -0.52 6.67 -5.07
N LEU A 146 -0.39 7.73 -4.28
CA LEU A 146 -1.37 8.21 -3.31
C LEU A 146 -2.11 9.41 -3.88
N ASP A 147 -3.44 9.43 -3.73
CA ASP A 147 -4.29 10.54 -4.12
C ASP A 147 -4.26 11.66 -3.10
N ASP A 148 -4.12 11.31 -1.83
CA ASP A 148 -4.05 12.24 -0.70
C ASP A 148 -2.61 12.33 -0.19
N ALA A 149 -1.93 13.43 -0.58
CA ALA A 149 -0.55 13.72 -0.16
C ALA A 149 -0.35 13.77 1.37
N MET A 150 -1.41 13.98 2.14
CA MET A 150 -1.32 14.01 3.60
C MET A 150 -0.92 12.66 4.17
N TYR A 151 -1.32 11.55 3.53
CA TYR A 151 -0.86 10.23 3.95
C TYR A 151 0.65 10.07 3.84
N ALA A 152 1.27 10.59 2.78
CA ALA A 152 2.72 10.56 2.63
C ALA A 152 3.42 11.39 3.73
N MET A 153 2.88 12.56 4.04
CA MET A 153 3.42 13.43 5.09
C MET A 153 3.27 12.84 6.50
N GLU A 154 2.17 12.15 6.77
CA GLU A 154 1.90 11.55 8.08
C GLU A 154 2.72 10.28 8.34
N ARG A 155 2.91 9.45 7.31
CA ARG A 155 3.54 8.11 7.48
C ARG A 155 5.01 8.06 7.10
N ALA A 156 5.46 8.90 6.21
CA ALA A 156 6.82 8.89 5.70
C ALA A 156 7.35 10.31 5.51
N PRO A 157 7.42 11.14 6.60
CA PRO A 157 7.83 12.53 6.51
C PRO A 157 9.26 12.71 5.96
N GLU A 158 10.12 11.69 6.09
CA GLU A 158 11.49 11.69 5.58
C GLU A 158 11.62 11.11 4.16
N SER A 159 10.53 10.57 3.60
CA SER A 159 10.55 10.00 2.24
C SER A 159 10.35 11.11 1.21
N GLU A 160 11.24 11.18 0.24
CA GLU A 160 11.08 12.06 -0.92
C GLU A 160 9.96 11.51 -1.83
N GLY A 161 8.72 11.91 -1.55
CA GLY A 161 7.61 11.66 -2.45
C GLY A 161 7.81 12.37 -3.79
N ILE A 162 7.53 11.68 -4.88
CA ILE A 162 7.65 12.22 -6.24
C ILE A 162 6.27 12.66 -6.71
N GLU A 163 6.11 13.95 -7.01
CA GLU A 163 4.85 14.43 -7.57
C GLU A 163 4.62 13.83 -8.97
N ILE A 164 3.53 13.10 -9.11
CA ILE A 164 3.07 12.51 -10.37
C ILE A 164 2.21 13.52 -11.14
N GLY A 165 1.40 14.28 -10.43
CA GLY A 165 0.53 15.31 -10.98
C GLY A 165 -0.27 16.00 -9.90
N SER A 166 -1.13 16.94 -10.30
CA SER A 166 -2.04 17.62 -9.38
C SER A 166 -3.49 17.40 -9.78
N ASP A 167 -4.37 17.36 -8.80
CA ASP A 167 -5.80 17.27 -9.01
C ASP A 167 -6.54 18.31 -8.15
N VAL A 168 -7.85 18.36 -8.29
CA VAL A 168 -8.71 19.25 -7.52
C VAL A 168 -10.02 18.52 -7.20
N LEU A 169 -10.58 18.77 -6.02
CA LEU A 169 -11.90 18.26 -5.70
C LEU A 169 -13.00 19.11 -6.33
N MET A 170 -14.01 18.41 -6.86
CA MET A 170 -15.30 18.98 -7.17
C MET A 170 -16.24 18.68 -6.01
N HIS A 171 -17.10 19.62 -5.64
CA HIS A 171 -18.05 19.51 -4.55
C HIS A 171 -19.46 19.73 -5.06
N ARG A 172 -20.36 18.78 -4.80
CA ARG A 172 -21.80 18.97 -4.86
C ARG A 172 -22.29 19.19 -3.43
N ASP A 173 -22.92 20.32 -3.20
CA ASP A 173 -23.57 20.64 -1.93
C ASP A 173 -25.07 20.44 -2.08
N ALA A 174 -25.62 19.49 -1.33
CA ALA A 174 -27.04 19.14 -1.28
C ALA A 174 -27.53 19.03 0.18
N GLY A 175 -26.78 19.60 1.14
CA GLY A 175 -27.09 19.59 2.56
C GLY A 175 -26.07 18.81 3.41
N PRO A 176 -26.37 18.58 4.70
CA PRO A 176 -25.40 18.07 5.65
C PRO A 176 -25.09 16.57 5.51
N GLY A 177 -25.89 15.82 4.76
CA GLY A 177 -25.65 14.39 4.52
C GLY A 177 -24.71 14.17 3.34
N TYR A 178 -23.63 13.41 3.53
CA TYR A 178 -22.62 13.16 2.52
C TYR A 178 -22.54 11.70 2.11
N ALA A 179 -22.38 11.48 0.79
CA ALA A 179 -21.87 10.26 0.22
C ALA A 179 -20.35 10.39 0.10
N ARG A 180 -19.60 9.54 0.80
CA ARG A 180 -18.14 9.50 0.75
C ARG A 180 -17.67 8.50 -0.29
N LEU A 181 -16.91 8.94 -1.28
CA LEU A 181 -16.25 8.03 -2.20
C LEU A 181 -15.03 7.37 -1.51
N ALA A 182 -14.85 6.08 -1.70
CA ALA A 182 -13.72 5.33 -1.11
C ALA A 182 -12.34 5.73 -1.69
N PHE A 183 -12.32 6.48 -2.78
CA PHE A 183 -11.13 6.93 -3.50
C PHE A 183 -10.99 8.44 -3.49
N GLY A 184 -9.77 8.91 -3.74
CA GLY A 184 -9.45 10.32 -3.88
C GLY A 184 -9.22 11.04 -2.57
N ALA A 185 -8.91 12.32 -2.65
CA ALA A 185 -8.53 13.15 -1.51
C ALA A 185 -9.72 13.56 -0.63
N GLN A 186 -10.58 12.61 -0.24
CA GLN A 186 -11.80 12.84 0.53
C GLN A 186 -11.52 13.55 1.86
N ARG A 187 -10.43 13.17 2.54
CA ARG A 187 -10.03 13.78 3.82
C ARG A 187 -9.83 15.28 3.71
N LEU A 188 -9.30 15.76 2.58
CA LEU A 188 -9.11 17.17 2.32
C LEU A 188 -10.46 17.91 2.31
N GLY A 189 -11.48 17.34 1.67
CA GLY A 189 -12.82 17.89 1.62
C GLY A 189 -13.48 17.96 3.00
N PHE A 190 -13.49 16.86 3.74
CA PHE A 190 -14.10 16.79 5.06
C PHE A 190 -13.37 17.66 6.08
N ARG A 191 -12.04 17.70 6.08
CA ARG A 191 -11.27 18.60 6.93
C ARG A 191 -11.58 20.08 6.66
N TYR A 192 -11.79 20.45 5.41
CA TYR A 192 -12.22 21.80 5.07
C TYR A 192 -13.58 22.16 5.67
N LEU A 193 -14.56 21.24 5.62
CA LEU A 193 -15.89 21.45 6.25
C LEU A 193 -15.75 21.64 7.77
N GLU A 194 -14.95 20.81 8.43
CA GLU A 194 -14.64 20.93 9.87
C GLU A 194 -14.04 22.27 10.20
N GLN A 195 -13.02 22.73 9.46
CA GLN A 195 -12.37 24.03 9.66
C GLN A 195 -13.31 25.21 9.46
N LYS A 196 -14.33 25.07 8.60
CA LYS A 196 -15.37 26.07 8.35
C LYS A 196 -16.55 25.97 9.32
N GLY A 197 -16.56 25.01 10.21
CA GLY A 197 -17.68 24.77 11.12
C GLY A 197 -18.96 24.35 10.41
N VAL A 198 -18.86 23.78 9.20
CA VAL A 198 -20.00 23.29 8.44
C VAL A 198 -20.42 21.93 8.98
N ALA A 199 -21.66 21.85 9.50
CA ALA A 199 -22.21 20.58 9.97
C ALA A 199 -22.32 19.58 8.82
N HIS A 200 -21.75 18.40 8.99
CA HIS A 200 -21.81 17.33 8.01
C HIS A 200 -21.80 15.94 8.69
N SER A 201 -22.31 14.95 7.98
CA SER A 201 -22.26 13.56 8.40
C SER A 201 -22.13 12.64 7.18
N VAL A 202 -21.25 11.65 7.25
CA VAL A 202 -21.16 10.61 6.22
C VAL A 202 -22.30 9.62 6.42
N VAL A 203 -23.24 9.63 5.49
CA VAL A 203 -24.45 8.79 5.50
C VAL A 203 -24.18 7.47 4.77
N ARG A 204 -23.35 7.52 3.71
CA ARG A 204 -23.08 6.38 2.84
C ARG A 204 -21.66 6.41 2.33
N GLU A 205 -21.02 5.25 2.28
CA GLU A 205 -19.76 5.05 1.54
C GLU A 205 -20.06 4.48 0.16
N ILE A 206 -19.37 4.99 -0.86
CA ILE A 206 -19.54 4.61 -2.27
C ILE A 206 -18.17 4.13 -2.80
N TRP A 207 -18.17 2.94 -3.38
CA TRP A 207 -17.00 2.33 -4.03
C TRP A 207 -17.01 2.50 -5.55
N GLU A 208 -18.19 2.52 -6.16
CA GLU A 208 -18.38 2.74 -7.59
C GLU A 208 -18.72 4.22 -7.85
N PRO A 209 -17.81 5.03 -8.44
CA PRO A 209 -18.01 6.46 -8.61
C PRO A 209 -19.27 6.85 -9.38
N ALA A 210 -19.69 6.02 -10.35
CA ALA A 210 -20.92 6.31 -11.12
C ALA A 210 -22.19 6.36 -10.25
N LEU A 211 -22.18 5.76 -9.05
CA LEU A 211 -23.27 5.83 -8.09
C LEU A 211 -23.40 7.24 -7.46
N LEU A 212 -22.38 8.10 -7.56
CA LEU A 212 -22.50 9.50 -7.16
C LEU A 212 -23.52 10.26 -8.00
N ASP A 213 -23.70 9.90 -9.25
CA ASP A 213 -24.68 10.53 -10.14
C ASP A 213 -26.13 10.16 -9.78
N GLN A 214 -26.32 9.10 -8.98
CA GLN A 214 -27.63 8.57 -8.55
C GLN A 214 -28.00 8.97 -7.12
N THR A 215 -27.13 9.72 -6.41
CA THR A 215 -27.42 10.14 -5.02
C THR A 215 -27.91 11.57 -4.93
N ASP A 216 -28.80 11.84 -3.97
CA ASP A 216 -29.21 13.19 -3.61
C ASP A 216 -28.33 13.82 -2.52
N LEU A 217 -27.33 13.08 -2.03
CA LEU A 217 -26.42 13.52 -0.99
C LEU A 217 -25.37 14.50 -1.52
N SER A 218 -24.77 15.27 -0.62
CA SER A 218 -23.53 16.01 -0.89
C SER A 218 -22.37 15.05 -1.11
N TYR A 219 -21.36 15.44 -1.90
CA TYR A 219 -20.16 14.64 -2.08
C TYR A 219 -18.98 15.46 -2.57
N PHE A 220 -17.80 14.92 -2.37
CA PHE A 220 -16.56 15.33 -3.03
C PHE A 220 -16.14 14.28 -4.07
N VAL A 221 -15.60 14.73 -5.20
CA VAL A 221 -15.06 13.85 -6.24
C VAL A 221 -13.85 14.52 -6.92
N ASN A 222 -12.84 13.74 -7.24
CA ASN A 222 -11.67 14.23 -7.96
C ASN A 222 -12.04 14.62 -9.41
N ARG A 223 -11.60 15.79 -9.86
CA ARG A 223 -11.82 16.28 -11.22
C ARG A 223 -11.29 15.32 -12.29
N SER A 224 -10.20 14.62 -12.01
CA SER A 224 -9.64 13.61 -12.92
C SER A 224 -10.63 12.50 -13.25
N LEU A 225 -11.42 12.03 -12.29
CA LEU A 225 -12.46 11.02 -12.51
C LEU A 225 -13.57 11.57 -13.44
N VAL A 226 -13.97 12.81 -13.24
CA VAL A 226 -14.96 13.49 -14.11
C VAL A 226 -14.41 13.66 -15.52
N ARG A 227 -13.19 14.16 -15.69
CA ARG A 227 -12.55 14.35 -16.99
C ARG A 227 -12.28 13.05 -17.75
N ARG A 228 -12.18 11.95 -17.04
CA ARG A 228 -12.05 10.60 -17.62
C ARG A 228 -13.39 9.97 -17.95
N GLY A 229 -14.51 10.61 -17.61
CA GLY A 229 -15.85 10.07 -17.82
C GLY A 229 -16.23 8.92 -16.90
N VAL A 230 -15.51 8.75 -15.78
CA VAL A 230 -15.80 7.71 -14.77
C VAL A 230 -17.07 8.08 -13.99
N VAL A 231 -17.33 9.37 -13.83
CA VAL A 231 -18.52 9.94 -13.19
C VAL A 231 -18.87 11.25 -13.88
N CYS A 232 -20.17 11.57 -14.01
CA CYS A 232 -20.63 12.85 -14.59
C CYS A 232 -20.54 14.00 -13.60
N ALA A 233 -20.80 13.73 -12.31
CA ALA A 233 -20.77 14.69 -11.20
C ALA A 233 -21.63 15.94 -11.47
N THR A 234 -22.87 15.73 -11.94
CA THR A 234 -23.79 16.80 -12.30
C THR A 234 -24.04 17.74 -11.11
N GLY A 235 -23.87 19.05 -11.32
CA GLY A 235 -24.04 20.08 -10.30
C GLY A 235 -22.84 20.27 -9.35
N ALA A 236 -21.82 19.43 -9.42
CA ALA A 236 -20.59 19.61 -8.65
C ALA A 236 -19.72 20.73 -9.25
N LYS A 237 -19.06 21.52 -8.38
CA LYS A 237 -18.22 22.65 -8.77
C LYS A 237 -16.79 22.46 -8.28
N GLU A 238 -15.82 22.83 -9.09
CA GLU A 238 -14.39 22.80 -8.71
C GLU A 238 -14.12 23.70 -7.49
N GLN A 239 -13.34 23.16 -6.56
CA GLN A 239 -12.97 23.84 -5.32
C GLN A 239 -11.52 24.28 -5.40
N LYS A 240 -11.25 25.54 -5.73
CA LYS A 240 -9.88 26.07 -5.91
C LYS A 240 -8.98 25.84 -4.68
N TRP A 241 -9.55 25.81 -3.48
CA TRP A 241 -8.82 25.57 -2.23
C TRP A 241 -8.34 24.11 -2.11
N SER A 242 -8.88 23.20 -2.89
CA SER A 242 -8.63 21.75 -2.80
C SER A 242 -7.60 21.25 -3.80
N VAL A 243 -6.82 22.14 -4.41
CA VAL A 243 -5.70 21.73 -5.26
C VAL A 243 -4.72 20.92 -4.42
N HIS A 244 -4.42 19.71 -4.85
CA HIS A 244 -3.54 18.78 -4.14
C HIS A 244 -2.68 17.99 -5.12
N SER A 245 -1.53 17.54 -4.64
CA SER A 245 -0.63 16.70 -5.42
C SER A 245 -1.00 15.23 -5.26
N VAL A 246 -0.92 14.48 -6.37
CA VAL A 246 -0.89 13.02 -6.39
C VAL A 246 0.57 12.60 -6.36
N ILE A 247 0.94 11.80 -5.38
CA ILE A 247 2.34 11.53 -5.03
C ILE A 247 2.65 10.05 -5.23
N GLY A 248 3.74 9.77 -5.95
CA GLY A 248 4.40 8.47 -5.97
C GLY A 248 5.37 8.35 -4.80
N LEU A 249 5.16 7.39 -3.92
CA LEU A 249 6.02 7.09 -2.78
C LEU A 249 6.86 5.84 -3.08
N PRO A 250 8.18 5.95 -3.24
CA PRO A 250 9.07 4.81 -3.34
C PRO A 250 9.05 3.97 -2.06
N CYS A 251 8.93 2.65 -2.20
CA CYS A 251 8.93 1.70 -1.08
C CYS A 251 10.10 0.70 -1.15
N SER A 252 10.90 0.77 -2.21
CA SER A 252 12.08 -0.08 -2.41
C SER A 252 13.08 0.59 -3.38
N GLU A 253 14.26 -0.02 -3.50
CA GLU A 253 15.28 0.39 -4.46
C GLU A 253 15.21 -0.42 -5.77
N HIS A 254 14.00 -0.71 -6.27
CA HIS A 254 13.87 -1.43 -7.53
C HIS A 254 14.50 -0.61 -8.67
N PRO A 255 15.36 -1.21 -9.53
CA PRO A 255 16.15 -0.46 -10.53
C PRO A 255 15.26 0.30 -11.54
N ASP A 256 14.08 -0.25 -11.87
CA ASP A 256 13.18 0.35 -12.86
C ASP A 256 12.18 1.35 -12.27
N LEU A 257 12.23 1.58 -10.95
CA LEU A 257 11.28 2.44 -10.26
C LEU A 257 11.32 3.89 -10.75
N ARG A 258 12.54 4.44 -10.94
CA ARG A 258 12.71 5.80 -11.47
C ARG A 258 12.11 5.96 -12.87
N ALA A 259 12.32 4.95 -13.72
CA ALA A 259 11.77 4.96 -15.07
C ALA A 259 10.23 4.91 -15.03
N PHE A 260 9.66 4.06 -14.18
CA PHE A 260 8.21 3.99 -13.95
C PHE A 260 7.65 5.35 -13.51
N MET A 261 8.25 5.99 -12.51
CA MET A 261 7.78 7.29 -12.00
C MET A 261 7.82 8.38 -13.07
N ALA A 262 8.86 8.39 -13.89
CA ALA A 262 8.96 9.33 -15.01
C ALA A 262 7.86 9.13 -16.05
N GLU A 263 7.53 7.88 -16.37
CA GLU A 263 6.42 7.56 -17.28
C GLU A 263 5.05 7.90 -16.66
N ALA A 264 4.83 7.63 -15.37
CA ALA A 264 3.60 7.97 -14.67
C ALA A 264 3.35 9.50 -14.68
N ARG A 265 4.41 10.28 -14.40
CA ARG A 265 4.35 11.75 -14.46
C ARG A 265 4.07 12.26 -15.89
N ARG A 266 4.66 11.62 -16.90
CA ARG A 266 4.41 11.96 -18.31
C ARG A 266 2.98 11.68 -18.71
N ALA A 267 2.42 10.55 -18.29
CA ALA A 267 1.05 10.15 -18.58
C ALA A 267 0.03 11.10 -17.95
N GLY A 268 0.28 11.56 -16.73
CA GLY A 268 -0.64 12.42 -15.97
C GLY A 268 -1.96 11.72 -15.60
N LEU A 269 -2.79 12.41 -14.84
CA LEU A 269 -4.04 11.84 -14.30
C LEU A 269 -5.17 11.77 -15.34
N TYR A 270 -5.13 12.61 -16.36
CA TYR A 270 -6.11 12.67 -17.46
C TYR A 270 -5.43 13.03 -18.79
N PRO A 271 -6.08 12.72 -19.93
CA PRO A 271 -5.52 13.03 -21.24
C PRO A 271 -5.16 14.51 -21.33
N LYS A 272 -3.99 14.80 -21.90
CA LYS A 272 -3.68 16.17 -22.37
C LYS A 272 -4.57 16.40 -23.57
N GLY A 273 -5.45 17.38 -23.49
CA GLY A 273 -6.27 17.84 -24.60
C GLY A 273 -5.44 18.36 -25.76
#